data_53c9b7de014316cc0da358e1f2fdef97
#
_entry.id   53c9b7de014316cc0da358e1f2fdef97
#
_cell.length_a   1.000
_cell.length_b   1.000
_cell.length_c   1.000
_cell.angle_alpha   90.00
_cell.angle_beta   90.00
_cell.angle_gamma   90.00
#
_symmetry.space_group_name_H-M   'P 1'
#
loop_
_entity.id
_entity.type
_entity.pdbx_description
1 polymer ?
#
loop_
_entity_poly.entity_id
_entity_poly.type
_entity_poly.pdbx_seq_one_letter_code
_entity_poly.pdbx_strand_id
1 'polypeptide(L)'
;MLSVRMKQLGKQSAYVQRLMGLLLISLFVFTLLLGIPQLAGAHAGLLESVPPANAELDQPPAQIALTFNERLEDGVFWIRVMDTNKKQVTTNKAQINQERTKLTLDLPNLGQGNYLVSYHVISSDGHPVDSTYLFAVGQTLSNIPTGTTGNSEHLHTSGLSDGVKFTDIIHFISRIVYYAFMLAFTGWVLWLRFSGIKGETTHSVLQGWTLQLQRGFVVAFIFMMFTHLFAMVGDGGSEALAMLFTHTSIGYVWVASLMLSLLGFVVLFRSLWIDLLWVVLIWLFKSLNGHAAAFEPVNQTVMLDVVHLAASSLWVAGLLMLLVLWKRSRDEAIALFPRVSGVALASLAVLAVSGVLSVFIMLPDVLYVVETQWGKLLLFKSALVLLVIVTGSLLRFNHRRNGLSGIGSLLKIDAVLALMIVAIVGVFTYLTPLPTNEPLSWHVMGDKIHMTAQISPNNPGVNDFTVKIWLPEELGKPKQVMLKLQDMRSPEIAPLEVPLKQTDNNNGMEETYGMKQYTYKSRGAYLPYPGYWKLEVRAMNSNDDETVYVKEIRVF
;
A
#
# COMPACT_ATOMS: atom_id res chain seq x y z
N MET A 1 -57.94 3.85 18.43
CA MET A 1 -56.72 3.21 18.98
C MET A 1 -55.69 2.81 17.93
N LEU A 2 -56.06 2.23 16.78
CA LEU A 2 -55.10 1.82 15.71
C LEU A 2 -54.33 2.99 15.09
N SER A 3 -54.95 4.16 14.87
CA SER A 3 -54.29 5.33 14.26
C SER A 3 -53.20 5.97 15.13
N VAL A 4 -53.37 5.92 16.46
CA VAL A 4 -52.38 6.43 17.42
C VAL A 4 -51.17 5.50 17.50
N ARG A 5 -51.40 4.18 17.46
CA ARG A 5 -50.33 3.17 17.43
C ARG A 5 -49.50 3.21 16.14
N MET A 6 -50.13 3.45 14.99
CA MET A 6 -49.45 3.65 13.70
C MET A 6 -48.60 4.92 13.67
N LYS A 7 -49.07 6.04 14.26
CA LYS A 7 -48.30 7.28 14.41
C LYS A 7 -47.09 7.12 15.37
N GLN A 8 -47.24 6.34 16.45
CA GLN A 8 -46.10 6.04 17.35
C GLN A 8 -45.05 5.15 16.69
N LEU A 9 -45.44 4.12 15.94
CA LEU A 9 -44.52 3.25 15.19
C LEU A 9 -43.79 4.03 14.09
N GLY A 10 -44.47 4.96 13.40
CA GLY A 10 -43.82 5.83 12.41
C GLY A 10 -42.79 6.80 13.03
N LYS A 11 -43.06 7.35 14.23
CA LYS A 11 -42.10 8.20 14.96
C LYS A 11 -40.90 7.40 15.49
N GLN A 12 -41.09 6.20 15.99
CA GLN A 12 -39.98 5.32 16.40
C GLN A 12 -39.09 4.92 15.21
N SER A 13 -39.69 4.61 14.05
CA SER A 13 -38.94 4.31 12.82
C SER A 13 -38.10 5.50 12.36
N ALA A 14 -38.65 6.73 12.40
CA ALA A 14 -37.95 7.95 12.03
C ALA A 14 -36.82 8.31 13.01
N TYR A 15 -37.00 8.02 14.30
CA TYR A 15 -35.96 8.22 15.33
C TYR A 15 -34.78 7.26 15.15
N VAL A 16 -35.06 5.98 14.95
CA VAL A 16 -34.05 4.95 14.67
C VAL A 16 -33.27 5.28 13.39
N GLN A 17 -33.95 5.78 12.34
CA GLN A 17 -33.33 6.21 11.09
C GLN A 17 -32.41 7.42 11.27
N ARG A 18 -32.81 8.42 12.08
CA ARG A 18 -31.98 9.58 12.40
C ARG A 18 -30.77 9.20 13.26
N LEU A 19 -30.97 8.35 14.27
CA LEU A 19 -29.89 7.84 15.12
C LEU A 19 -28.86 7.04 14.33
N MET A 20 -29.32 6.19 13.41
CA MET A 20 -28.47 5.38 12.55
C MET A 20 -27.76 6.21 11.49
N GLY A 21 -28.41 7.26 10.94
CA GLY A 21 -27.79 8.25 10.07
C GLY A 21 -26.68 9.04 10.78
N LEU A 22 -26.93 9.47 12.03
CA LEU A 22 -25.95 10.15 12.87
C LEU A 22 -24.78 9.22 13.24
N LEU A 23 -25.04 7.96 13.55
CA LEU A 23 -24.01 6.94 13.81
C LEU A 23 -23.13 6.68 12.57
N LEU A 24 -23.73 6.60 11.38
CA LEU A 24 -23.01 6.42 10.12
C LEU A 24 -22.16 7.65 9.75
N ILE A 25 -22.72 8.86 9.94
CA ILE A 25 -21.98 10.12 9.75
C ILE A 25 -20.85 10.24 10.78
N SER A 26 -21.12 9.94 12.04
CA SER A 26 -20.10 9.94 13.11
C SER A 26 -19.00 8.92 12.85
N LEU A 27 -19.34 7.72 12.38
CA LEU A 27 -18.39 6.69 11.98
C LEU A 27 -17.57 7.13 10.76
N PHE A 28 -18.21 7.76 9.76
CA PHE A 28 -17.55 8.30 8.58
C PHE A 28 -16.60 9.46 8.92
N VAL A 29 -17.03 10.41 9.78
CA VAL A 29 -16.18 11.50 10.28
C VAL A 29 -15.03 10.95 11.13
N PHE A 30 -15.31 9.97 11.99
CA PHE A 30 -14.29 9.30 12.80
C PHE A 30 -13.25 8.59 11.95
N THR A 31 -13.66 7.98 10.82
CA THR A 31 -12.73 7.36 9.86
C THR A 31 -11.92 8.36 9.05
N LEU A 32 -12.52 9.51 8.70
CA LEU A 32 -11.78 10.63 8.11
C LEU A 32 -10.75 11.22 9.08
N LEU A 33 -11.04 11.23 10.38
CA LEU A 33 -10.14 11.73 11.44
C LEU A 33 -9.04 10.73 11.83
N LEU A 34 -9.33 9.41 11.76
CA LEU A 34 -8.33 8.35 11.99
C LEU A 34 -7.49 8.04 10.74
N GLY A 35 -7.93 8.46 9.60
CA GLY A 35 -7.47 8.01 8.30
C GLY A 35 -6.90 9.10 7.42
N ILE A 36 -6.04 9.98 7.93
CA ILE A 36 -4.96 10.47 7.05
C ILE A 36 -3.96 9.32 7.04
N PRO A 37 -3.98 8.44 6.04
CA PRO A 37 -2.97 7.41 5.93
C PRO A 37 -1.64 8.15 5.77
N GLN A 38 -0.73 7.98 6.69
CA GLN A 38 0.67 8.07 6.35
C GLN A 38 0.85 6.92 5.36
N LEU A 39 0.90 7.24 4.10
CA LEU A 39 1.13 6.28 3.03
C LEU A 39 2.54 5.71 3.23
N ALA A 40 2.69 4.71 4.05
CA ALA A 40 3.89 3.88 4.03
C ALA A 40 3.88 3.22 2.64
N GLY A 41 4.77 3.68 1.78
CA GLY A 41 4.98 3.09 0.48
C GLY A 41 5.43 1.66 0.69
N ALA A 42 4.76 0.76 0.04
CA ALA A 42 5.12 -0.61 0.18
C ALA A 42 4.80 -1.36 -1.10
N HIS A 43 5.81 -1.50 -1.78
CA HIS A 43 5.94 -2.29 -2.98
C HIS A 43 7.37 -2.81 -2.93
N ALA A 44 8.04 -3.16 -3.98
CA ALA A 44 9.39 -3.67 -3.95
C ALA A 44 10.29 -2.94 -2.91
N GLY A 45 10.39 -3.50 -1.71
CA GLY A 45 11.24 -2.99 -0.66
C GLY A 45 12.71 -3.22 -1.00
N LEU A 46 13.54 -2.19 -0.87
CA LEU A 46 14.98 -2.33 -1.07
C LEU A 46 15.58 -3.13 0.09
N LEU A 47 16.12 -4.32 -0.22
CA LEU A 47 16.81 -5.16 0.76
C LEU A 47 18.27 -4.77 0.94
N GLU A 48 18.94 -4.44 -0.17
CA GLU A 48 20.36 -4.11 -0.16
C GLU A 48 20.67 -3.09 -1.26
N SER A 49 21.53 -2.12 -0.95
CA SER A 49 22.14 -1.23 -1.94
C SER A 49 23.67 -1.27 -1.85
N VAL A 50 24.31 -1.26 -3.00
CA VAL A 50 25.77 -1.13 -3.11
C VAL A 50 26.06 0.05 -4.04
N PRO A 51 26.65 1.14 -3.54
CA PRO A 51 26.99 1.42 -2.13
C PRO A 51 25.76 1.53 -1.25
N PRO A 52 25.88 1.27 0.06
CA PRO A 52 24.83 1.51 1.02
C PRO A 52 24.42 2.98 1.08
N ALA A 53 23.19 3.24 1.52
CA ALA A 53 22.74 4.60 1.80
C ALA A 53 23.64 5.24 2.88
N ASN A 54 24.04 6.49 2.64
CA ASN A 54 24.96 7.27 3.49
C ASN A 54 26.38 6.68 3.61
N ALA A 55 26.80 5.83 2.68
CA ALA A 55 28.16 5.33 2.66
C ALA A 55 29.17 6.46 2.36
N GLU A 56 30.28 6.46 3.09
CA GLU A 56 31.47 7.27 2.84
C GLU A 56 32.58 6.31 2.38
N LEU A 57 32.94 6.39 1.11
CA LEU A 57 33.83 5.48 0.43
C LEU A 57 35.19 6.14 0.19
N ASP A 58 36.28 5.40 0.41
CA ASP A 58 37.64 5.87 0.08
C ASP A 58 37.91 5.77 -1.43
N GLN A 59 37.27 4.83 -2.12
CA GLN A 59 37.40 4.60 -3.55
C GLN A 59 36.04 4.64 -4.26
N PRO A 60 35.97 5.11 -5.50
CA PRO A 60 34.73 5.13 -6.26
C PRO A 60 34.20 3.72 -6.53
N PRO A 61 32.89 3.50 -6.38
CA PRO A 61 32.29 2.22 -6.73
C PRO A 61 32.24 2.06 -8.25
N ALA A 62 32.47 0.83 -8.74
CA ALA A 62 32.37 0.53 -10.17
C ALA A 62 30.92 0.46 -10.67
N GLN A 63 29.98 0.17 -9.78
CA GLN A 63 28.57 0.02 -10.12
C GLN A 63 27.67 0.39 -8.93
N ILE A 64 26.42 0.76 -9.26
CA ILE A 64 25.30 0.73 -8.29
C ILE A 64 24.61 -0.62 -8.44
N ALA A 65 24.31 -1.28 -7.31
CA ALA A 65 23.50 -2.48 -7.30
C ALA A 65 22.40 -2.35 -6.25
N LEU A 66 21.16 -2.62 -6.65
CA LEU A 66 19.97 -2.53 -5.81
C LEU A 66 19.26 -3.88 -5.80
N THR A 67 19.09 -4.49 -4.63
CA THR A 67 18.40 -5.78 -4.47
C THR A 67 17.08 -5.56 -3.75
N PHE A 68 16.00 -6.14 -4.28
CA PHE A 68 14.63 -5.96 -3.79
C PHE A 68 14.06 -7.26 -3.20
N ASN A 69 13.09 -7.14 -2.31
CA ASN A 69 12.42 -8.26 -1.62
C ASN A 69 11.41 -9.00 -2.49
N GLU A 70 11.08 -8.46 -3.67
CA GLU A 70 10.16 -9.06 -4.62
C GLU A 70 10.60 -8.82 -6.07
N ARG A 71 9.89 -9.49 -6.99
CA ARG A 71 10.15 -9.36 -8.42
C ARG A 71 9.69 -8.02 -8.96
N LEU A 72 10.45 -7.47 -9.88
CA LEU A 72 10.17 -6.23 -10.59
C LEU A 72 9.60 -6.51 -11.98
N GLU A 73 8.84 -5.56 -12.51
CA GLU A 73 8.44 -5.57 -13.92
C GLU A 73 9.65 -5.24 -14.81
N ASP A 74 9.71 -5.90 -15.95
CA ASP A 74 10.75 -5.64 -16.94
C ASP A 74 10.35 -4.46 -17.83
N GLY A 75 11.32 -3.62 -18.20
CA GLY A 75 11.15 -2.57 -19.21
C GLY A 75 10.98 -1.15 -18.66
N VAL A 76 10.36 -0.93 -17.50
CA VAL A 76 10.17 0.42 -16.94
C VAL A 76 10.89 0.52 -15.59
N PHE A 77 12.20 0.70 -15.66
CA PHE A 77 13.05 0.97 -14.51
C PHE A 77 14.23 1.84 -14.91
N TRP A 78 14.76 2.60 -13.98
CA TRP A 78 15.98 3.36 -14.15
C TRP A 78 16.71 3.60 -12.83
N ILE A 79 18.04 3.79 -12.94
CA ILE A 79 18.88 4.31 -11.87
C ILE A 79 19.59 5.53 -12.44
N ARG A 80 19.54 6.66 -11.75
CA ARG A 80 20.23 7.89 -12.07
C ARG A 80 21.19 8.25 -10.95
N VAL A 81 22.41 8.59 -11.29
CA VAL A 81 23.40 9.08 -10.32
C VAL A 81 23.76 10.50 -10.70
N MET A 82 23.60 11.42 -9.77
CA MET A 82 23.86 12.85 -9.97
C MET A 82 24.97 13.31 -9.04
N ASP A 83 25.78 14.25 -9.51
CA ASP A 83 26.78 14.96 -8.71
C ASP A 83 26.15 16.14 -7.94
N THR A 84 26.94 16.85 -7.15
CA THR A 84 26.54 18.04 -6.38
C THR A 84 26.01 19.19 -7.24
N ASN A 85 26.35 19.21 -8.54
CA ASN A 85 25.88 20.21 -9.51
C ASN A 85 24.59 19.79 -10.20
N LYS A 86 23.93 18.72 -9.73
CA LYS A 86 22.75 18.10 -10.35
C LYS A 86 22.99 17.57 -11.77
N LYS A 87 24.24 17.30 -12.11
CA LYS A 87 24.59 16.72 -13.39
C LYS A 87 24.62 15.20 -13.28
N GLN A 88 23.97 14.51 -14.20
CA GLN A 88 24.00 13.05 -14.28
C GLN A 88 25.43 12.58 -14.65
N VAL A 89 25.98 11.64 -13.88
CA VAL A 89 27.37 11.18 -14.01
C VAL A 89 27.57 10.14 -15.11
N THR A 90 26.51 9.48 -15.54
CA THR A 90 26.54 8.47 -16.61
C THR A 90 25.25 8.44 -17.41
N THR A 91 25.35 8.09 -18.70
CA THR A 91 24.23 7.80 -19.58
C THR A 91 23.97 6.31 -19.76
N ASN A 92 24.71 5.46 -19.03
CA ASN A 92 24.50 4.00 -19.03
C ASN A 92 23.07 3.69 -18.60
N LYS A 93 22.49 2.63 -19.15
CA LYS A 93 21.17 2.12 -18.74
C LYS A 93 21.33 1.09 -17.64
N ALA A 94 20.44 1.11 -16.67
CA ALA A 94 20.36 0.08 -15.65
C ALA A 94 19.98 -1.27 -16.29
N GLN A 95 20.46 -2.36 -15.70
CA GLN A 95 20.19 -3.73 -16.13
C GLN A 95 19.52 -4.50 -14.99
N ILE A 96 18.58 -5.38 -15.35
CA ILE A 96 17.88 -6.26 -14.42
C ILE A 96 18.40 -7.69 -14.55
N ASN A 97 18.54 -8.41 -13.43
CA ASN A 97 18.93 -9.82 -13.44
C ASN A 97 17.80 -10.74 -13.95
N GLN A 98 18.11 -12.02 -14.21
CA GLN A 98 17.12 -12.99 -14.72
C GLN A 98 15.97 -13.25 -13.73
N GLU A 99 16.24 -13.18 -12.42
CA GLU A 99 15.24 -13.36 -11.35
C GLU A 99 14.37 -12.12 -11.16
N ARG A 100 14.74 -10.99 -11.81
CA ARG A 100 14.05 -9.69 -11.71
C ARG A 100 13.97 -9.11 -10.29
N THR A 101 14.96 -9.43 -9.46
CA THR A 101 15.05 -8.95 -8.08
C THR A 101 16.20 -7.97 -7.85
N LYS A 102 17.09 -7.81 -8.85
CA LYS A 102 18.28 -6.97 -8.72
C LYS A 102 18.48 -6.10 -9.94
N LEU A 103 18.71 -4.80 -9.69
CA LEU A 103 19.12 -3.82 -10.70
C LEU A 103 20.59 -3.48 -10.52
N THR A 104 21.29 -3.30 -11.64
CA THR A 104 22.68 -2.84 -11.66
C THR A 104 22.87 -1.71 -12.65
N LEU A 105 23.74 -0.75 -12.33
CA LEU A 105 24.15 0.35 -13.21
C LEU A 105 25.66 0.50 -13.13
N ASP A 106 26.36 0.29 -14.24
CA ASP A 106 27.81 0.50 -14.33
C ASP A 106 28.13 2.00 -14.31
N LEU A 107 29.11 2.37 -13.46
CA LEU A 107 29.54 3.73 -13.28
C LEU A 107 30.90 3.99 -13.96
N PRO A 108 31.14 5.19 -14.47
CA PRO A 108 32.48 5.64 -14.81
C PRO A 108 33.31 5.82 -13.53
N ASN A 109 34.61 6.04 -13.67
CA ASN A 109 35.45 6.40 -12.53
C ASN A 109 34.99 7.76 -11.97
N LEU A 110 34.39 7.74 -10.77
CA LEU A 110 33.88 8.94 -10.11
C LEU A 110 35.01 9.67 -9.40
N GLY A 111 34.98 11.01 -9.44
CA GLY A 111 35.87 11.85 -8.65
C GLY A 111 35.46 11.89 -7.17
N GLN A 112 36.25 12.64 -6.37
CA GLN A 112 35.85 12.96 -4.99
C GLN A 112 34.58 13.84 -5.00
N GLY A 113 33.60 13.50 -4.18
CA GLY A 113 32.35 14.25 -4.12
C GLY A 113 31.20 13.49 -3.49
N ASN A 114 30.05 14.18 -3.33
CA ASN A 114 28.81 13.59 -2.91
C ASN A 114 27.96 13.25 -4.14
N TYR A 115 27.32 12.11 -4.10
CA TYR A 115 26.53 11.57 -5.20
C TYR A 115 25.13 11.21 -4.72
N LEU A 116 24.13 11.63 -5.49
CA LEU A 116 22.72 11.33 -5.29
C LEU A 116 22.34 10.18 -6.22
N VAL A 117 21.90 9.07 -5.67
CA VAL A 117 21.32 7.94 -6.41
C VAL A 117 19.81 8.06 -6.33
N SER A 118 19.14 8.18 -7.46
CA SER A 118 17.69 8.10 -7.57
C SER A 118 17.32 6.90 -8.45
N TYR A 119 16.32 6.14 -8.05
CA TYR A 119 15.84 5.00 -8.83
C TYR A 119 14.32 4.96 -8.92
N HIS A 120 13.85 4.38 -10.00
CA HIS A 120 12.45 4.07 -10.26
C HIS A 120 12.33 2.62 -10.68
N VAL A 121 11.39 1.90 -10.11
CA VAL A 121 11.05 0.52 -10.45
C VAL A 121 9.54 0.33 -10.38
N ILE A 122 9.03 -0.66 -11.11
CA ILE A 122 7.65 -1.13 -10.95
C ILE A 122 7.72 -2.52 -10.33
N SER A 123 7.04 -2.72 -9.20
CA SER A 123 6.94 -4.02 -8.56
C SER A 123 5.99 -4.95 -9.33
N SER A 124 6.07 -6.26 -9.08
CA SER A 124 5.24 -7.26 -9.78
C SER A 124 3.74 -7.11 -9.52
N ASP A 125 3.34 -6.39 -8.48
CA ASP A 125 1.94 -6.05 -8.18
C ASP A 125 1.45 -4.80 -8.92
N GLY A 126 2.32 -4.17 -9.72
CA GLY A 126 1.97 -3.03 -10.57
C GLY A 126 2.10 -1.67 -9.91
N HIS A 127 2.87 -1.56 -8.85
CA HIS A 127 3.07 -0.28 -8.17
C HIS A 127 4.45 0.31 -8.46
N PRO A 128 4.55 1.59 -8.81
CA PRO A 128 5.82 2.27 -8.94
C PRO A 128 6.45 2.53 -7.57
N VAL A 129 7.77 2.35 -7.50
CA VAL A 129 8.59 2.66 -6.33
C VAL A 129 9.69 3.60 -6.76
N ASP A 130 9.64 4.81 -6.21
CA ASP A 130 10.65 5.85 -6.37
C ASP A 130 11.38 6.05 -5.05
N SER A 131 12.71 6.08 -5.08
CA SER A 131 13.48 6.45 -3.90
C SER A 131 14.81 7.06 -4.27
N THR A 132 15.42 7.71 -3.29
CA THR A 132 16.66 8.45 -3.45
C THR A 132 17.53 8.30 -2.22
N TYR A 133 18.85 8.09 -2.41
CA TYR A 133 19.82 8.05 -1.32
C TYR A 133 21.15 8.70 -1.74
N LEU A 134 21.98 9.00 -0.75
CA LEU A 134 23.27 9.64 -0.93
C LEU A 134 24.42 8.68 -0.60
N PHE A 135 25.56 8.86 -1.28
CA PHE A 135 26.86 8.35 -0.86
C PHE A 135 27.96 9.38 -1.18
N ALA A 136 29.09 9.26 -0.52
CA ALA A 136 30.25 10.11 -0.75
C ALA A 136 31.46 9.29 -1.18
N VAL A 137 32.35 9.90 -1.97
CA VAL A 137 33.65 9.33 -2.39
C VAL A 137 34.75 10.29 -1.98
N GLY A 138 35.72 9.81 -1.17
CA GLY A 138 36.88 10.57 -0.74
C GLY A 138 36.59 11.75 0.18
N GLN A 139 35.37 11.88 0.69
CA GLN A 139 34.97 12.93 1.63
C GLN A 139 33.81 12.47 2.52
N THR A 140 33.50 13.27 3.58
CA THR A 140 32.37 13.02 4.47
C THR A 140 31.10 13.65 3.90
N LEU A 141 29.94 13.06 4.23
CA LEU A 141 28.61 13.59 3.83
C LEU A 141 28.23 14.90 4.53
N SER A 142 28.94 15.31 5.59
CA SER A 142 28.73 16.56 6.32
C SER A 142 29.02 17.84 5.50
N ASN A 143 29.73 17.72 4.37
CA ASN A 143 30.11 18.84 3.52
C ASN A 143 29.08 19.21 2.45
N ILE A 144 27.82 18.88 2.63
CA ILE A 144 26.75 19.32 1.72
C ILE A 144 26.45 20.79 2.02
N PRO A 145 26.64 21.75 1.05
CA PRO A 145 26.30 23.13 1.28
C PRO A 145 24.83 23.26 1.67
N THR A 146 24.55 23.86 2.81
CA THR A 146 23.21 24.08 3.40
C THR A 146 22.24 24.87 2.50
N GLY A 147 22.64 25.33 1.32
CA GLY A 147 21.81 26.03 0.34
C GLY A 147 20.91 25.15 -0.55
N THR A 148 21.05 23.81 -0.48
CA THR A 148 20.22 22.86 -1.25
C THR A 148 19.40 21.92 -0.34
N THR A 149 19.53 22.05 0.96
CA THR A 149 18.82 21.24 1.94
C THR A 149 17.61 22.00 2.49
N GLY A 150 16.51 21.93 1.80
CA GLY A 150 15.24 21.92 2.51
C GLY A 150 15.27 20.68 3.41
N ASN A 151 15.41 20.88 4.72
CA ASN A 151 15.34 19.88 5.79
C ASN A 151 16.03 18.54 5.53
N SER A 152 17.24 18.38 6.07
CA SER A 152 18.03 17.13 6.04
C SER A 152 17.38 15.94 6.76
N GLU A 153 16.22 16.11 7.39
CA GLU A 153 15.40 15.03 7.93
C GLU A 153 14.60 14.28 6.85
N HIS A 154 14.54 14.78 5.60
CA HIS A 154 13.64 14.26 4.55
C HIS A 154 14.36 13.53 3.41
N LEU A 155 15.67 13.33 3.48
CA LEU A 155 16.44 12.71 2.38
C LEU A 155 16.35 11.17 2.34
N HIS A 156 15.68 10.56 3.31
CA HIS A 156 15.60 9.10 3.44
C HIS A 156 14.17 8.55 3.53
N THR A 157 13.17 9.39 3.44
CA THR A 157 11.80 8.89 3.32
C THR A 157 11.49 8.66 1.85
N SER A 158 11.40 7.42 1.46
CA SER A 158 10.54 6.99 0.37
C SER A 158 9.17 7.62 0.60
N GLY A 159 8.93 8.77 -0.02
CA GLY A 159 7.74 9.56 -0.05
C GLY A 159 6.79 9.40 1.12
N LEU A 160 6.60 10.40 1.91
CA LEU A 160 5.37 10.69 2.63
C LEU A 160 5.56 11.49 3.91
N SER A 161 6.65 12.22 4.04
CA SER A 161 6.67 13.40 4.92
C SER A 161 5.94 14.60 4.29
N ASP A 162 5.80 14.62 2.97
CA ASP A 162 4.90 15.54 2.27
C ASP A 162 3.52 14.91 2.23
N GLY A 163 2.57 15.44 2.98
CA GLY A 163 1.19 14.93 3.09
C GLY A 163 0.57 14.48 1.77
N VAL A 164 -0.57 13.78 1.82
CA VAL A 164 -1.29 13.22 0.66
C VAL A 164 -1.35 14.25 -0.48
N LYS A 165 -0.69 13.97 -1.60
CA LYS A 165 -0.69 14.84 -2.77
C LYS A 165 -2.06 14.82 -3.44
N PHE A 166 -2.42 15.89 -4.12
CA PHE A 166 -3.68 15.95 -4.87
C PHE A 166 -3.78 14.82 -5.93
N THR A 167 -2.66 14.44 -6.52
CA THR A 167 -2.55 13.31 -7.46
C THR A 167 -2.98 11.98 -6.82
N ASP A 168 -2.62 11.73 -5.57
CA ASP A 168 -2.96 10.50 -4.85
C ASP A 168 -4.48 10.42 -4.58
N ILE A 169 -5.09 11.57 -4.25
CA ILE A 169 -6.54 11.67 -4.07
C ILE A 169 -7.27 11.31 -5.37
N ILE A 170 -6.84 11.86 -6.51
CA ILE A 170 -7.42 11.54 -7.82
C ILE A 170 -7.24 10.05 -8.14
N HIS A 171 -6.07 9.50 -7.83
CA HIS A 171 -5.76 8.09 -8.01
C HIS A 171 -6.71 7.21 -7.18
N PHE A 172 -6.90 7.49 -5.89
CA PHE A 172 -7.84 6.74 -5.05
C PHE A 172 -9.28 6.87 -5.54
N ILE A 173 -9.73 8.07 -5.93
CA ILE A 173 -11.07 8.28 -6.49
C ILE A 173 -11.26 7.43 -7.76
N SER A 174 -10.29 7.43 -8.67
CA SER A 174 -10.37 6.64 -9.91
C SER A 174 -10.53 5.14 -9.63
N ARG A 175 -9.80 4.60 -8.65
CA ARG A 175 -9.89 3.20 -8.22
C ARG A 175 -11.25 2.89 -7.58
N ILE A 176 -11.74 3.76 -6.68
CA ILE A 176 -13.06 3.61 -6.05
C ILE A 176 -14.15 3.54 -7.11
N VAL A 177 -14.12 4.46 -8.07
CA VAL A 177 -15.10 4.52 -9.17
C VAL A 177 -14.99 3.27 -10.05
N TYR A 178 -13.78 2.85 -10.38
CA TYR A 178 -13.55 1.62 -11.15
C TYR A 178 -14.10 0.37 -10.44
N TYR A 179 -13.77 0.16 -9.15
CA TYR A 179 -14.28 -0.99 -8.41
C TYR A 179 -15.81 -0.96 -8.27
N ALA A 180 -16.39 0.22 -8.03
CA ALA A 180 -17.84 0.36 -7.93
C ALA A 180 -18.54 -0.07 -9.23
N PHE A 181 -18.10 0.43 -10.39
CA PHE A 181 -18.68 0.07 -11.68
C PHE A 181 -18.36 -1.36 -12.09
N MET A 182 -17.17 -1.87 -11.85
CA MET A 182 -16.78 -3.24 -12.16
C MET A 182 -17.65 -4.24 -11.40
N LEU A 183 -17.76 -4.11 -10.07
CA LEU A 183 -18.56 -5.01 -9.24
C LEU A 183 -20.05 -4.90 -9.58
N ALA A 184 -20.54 -3.66 -9.73
CA ALA A 184 -21.94 -3.43 -10.10
C ALA A 184 -22.26 -4.04 -11.47
N PHE A 185 -21.44 -3.82 -12.49
CA PHE A 185 -21.75 -4.25 -13.86
C PHE A 185 -21.58 -5.76 -14.05
N THR A 186 -20.48 -6.36 -13.58
CA THR A 186 -20.26 -7.80 -13.72
C THR A 186 -21.33 -8.62 -13.00
N GLY A 187 -21.66 -8.24 -11.76
CA GLY A 187 -22.75 -8.87 -11.02
C GLY A 187 -24.14 -8.59 -11.63
N TRP A 188 -24.36 -7.38 -12.22
CA TRP A 188 -25.60 -7.03 -12.93
C TRP A 188 -25.88 -7.93 -14.11
N VAL A 189 -24.85 -8.24 -14.94
CA VAL A 189 -24.95 -9.18 -16.06
C VAL A 189 -25.44 -10.55 -15.57
N LEU A 190 -24.89 -11.04 -14.46
CA LEU A 190 -25.32 -12.32 -13.86
C LEU A 190 -26.76 -12.26 -13.33
N TRP A 191 -27.12 -11.21 -12.59
CA TRP A 191 -28.47 -11.06 -12.07
C TRP A 191 -29.52 -10.96 -13.17
N LEU A 192 -29.26 -10.29 -14.28
CA LEU A 192 -30.18 -10.25 -15.42
C LEU A 192 -30.45 -11.64 -15.98
N ARG A 193 -29.45 -12.52 -15.99
CA ARG A 193 -29.62 -13.92 -16.47
C ARG A 193 -30.38 -14.81 -15.50
N PHE A 194 -30.22 -14.59 -14.21
CA PHE A 194 -30.72 -15.50 -13.18
C PHE A 194 -31.93 -14.94 -12.38
N SER A 195 -32.30 -13.69 -12.55
CA SER A 195 -33.40 -13.05 -11.80
C SER A 195 -34.78 -13.60 -12.13
N GLY A 196 -35.00 -14.02 -13.40
CA GLY A 196 -36.30 -14.51 -13.86
C GLY A 196 -37.36 -13.39 -13.96
N ILE A 197 -36.97 -12.12 -14.06
CA ILE A 197 -37.88 -10.97 -14.23
C ILE A 197 -38.50 -11.03 -15.61
N LYS A 198 -39.85 -10.99 -15.68
CA LYS A 198 -40.62 -11.15 -16.93
C LYS A 198 -41.41 -9.91 -17.37
N GLY A 199 -41.52 -8.88 -16.51
CA GLY A 199 -42.29 -7.67 -16.82
C GLY A 199 -41.66 -6.84 -17.93
N GLU A 200 -42.37 -6.57 -19.01
CA GLU A 200 -41.86 -5.77 -20.17
C GLU A 200 -41.40 -4.38 -19.77
N THR A 201 -42.17 -3.67 -18.97
CA THR A 201 -41.82 -2.33 -18.46
C THR A 201 -40.60 -2.34 -17.59
N THR A 202 -40.47 -3.35 -16.74
CA THR A 202 -39.27 -3.55 -15.89
C THR A 202 -38.06 -3.93 -16.70
N HIS A 203 -38.22 -4.77 -17.73
CA HIS A 203 -37.15 -5.15 -18.63
C HIS A 203 -36.55 -3.93 -19.35
N SER A 204 -37.35 -2.99 -19.84
CA SER A 204 -36.86 -1.74 -20.47
C SER A 204 -36.04 -0.87 -19.50
N VAL A 205 -36.50 -0.76 -18.23
CA VAL A 205 -35.74 -0.04 -17.19
C VAL A 205 -34.40 -0.71 -16.92
N LEU A 206 -34.38 -2.04 -16.79
CA LEU A 206 -33.15 -2.78 -16.53
C LEU A 206 -32.18 -2.71 -17.70
N GLN A 207 -32.67 -2.72 -18.96
CA GLN A 207 -31.83 -2.49 -20.14
C GLN A 207 -31.18 -1.11 -20.13
N GLY A 208 -31.94 -0.05 -19.77
CA GLY A 208 -31.38 1.30 -19.61
C GLY A 208 -30.25 1.34 -18.59
N TRP A 209 -30.44 0.70 -17.44
CA TRP A 209 -29.38 0.58 -16.41
C TRP A 209 -28.19 -0.23 -16.88
N THR A 210 -28.40 -1.32 -17.62
CA THR A 210 -27.32 -2.14 -18.20
C THR A 210 -26.39 -1.29 -19.05
N LEU A 211 -26.95 -0.47 -19.95
CA LEU A 211 -26.16 0.39 -20.83
C LEU A 211 -25.39 1.46 -20.04
N GLN A 212 -26.02 2.05 -19.00
CA GLN A 212 -25.34 3.05 -18.17
C GLN A 212 -24.21 2.43 -17.35
N LEU A 213 -24.42 1.26 -16.75
CA LEU A 213 -23.39 0.54 -15.99
C LEU A 213 -22.22 0.13 -16.89
N GLN A 214 -22.52 -0.34 -18.11
CA GLN A 214 -21.50 -0.72 -19.09
C GLN A 214 -20.66 0.48 -19.53
N ARG A 215 -21.29 1.59 -19.89
CA ARG A 215 -20.60 2.84 -20.22
C ARG A 215 -19.77 3.35 -19.04
N GLY A 216 -20.38 3.38 -17.84
CA GLY A 216 -19.70 3.78 -16.61
C GLY A 216 -18.48 2.91 -16.30
N PHE A 217 -18.57 1.59 -16.52
CA PHE A 217 -17.46 0.67 -16.32
C PHE A 217 -16.29 0.98 -17.26
N VAL A 218 -16.53 1.18 -18.57
CA VAL A 218 -15.48 1.51 -19.55
C VAL A 218 -14.84 2.86 -19.21
N VAL A 219 -15.63 3.88 -18.92
CA VAL A 219 -15.12 5.22 -18.54
C VAL A 219 -14.31 5.15 -17.26
N ALA A 220 -14.81 4.43 -16.24
CA ALA A 220 -14.11 4.24 -14.98
C ALA A 220 -12.79 3.48 -15.16
N PHE A 221 -12.77 2.46 -16.03
CA PHE A 221 -11.54 1.72 -16.35
C PHE A 221 -10.50 2.61 -17.03
N ILE A 222 -10.91 3.39 -18.06
CA ILE A 222 -10.02 4.34 -18.75
C ILE A 222 -9.49 5.39 -17.76
N PHE A 223 -10.33 5.92 -16.90
CA PHE A 223 -9.93 6.90 -15.87
C PHE A 223 -8.91 6.30 -14.90
N MET A 224 -9.15 5.10 -14.38
CA MET A 224 -8.21 4.38 -13.51
C MET A 224 -6.89 4.10 -14.24
N MET A 225 -6.93 3.57 -15.45
CA MET A 225 -5.75 3.31 -16.27
C MET A 225 -4.93 4.58 -16.49
N PHE A 226 -5.58 5.70 -16.81
CA PHE A 226 -4.90 6.97 -17.06
C PHE A 226 -4.20 7.52 -15.81
N THR A 227 -4.86 7.47 -14.64
CA THR A 227 -4.23 7.91 -13.38
C THR A 227 -3.05 7.02 -12.98
N HIS A 228 -3.11 5.70 -13.22
CA HIS A 228 -1.99 4.79 -12.99
C HIS A 228 -0.83 5.02 -13.96
N LEU A 229 -1.15 5.30 -15.21
CA LEU A 229 -0.16 5.50 -16.25
C LEU A 229 0.84 6.61 -15.89
N PHE A 230 0.34 7.74 -15.37
CA PHE A 230 1.19 8.84 -14.93
C PHE A 230 2.12 8.43 -13.78
N ALA A 231 1.62 7.65 -12.83
CA ALA A 231 2.42 7.17 -11.72
C ALA A 231 3.51 6.18 -12.17
N MET A 232 3.20 5.31 -13.14
CA MET A 232 4.14 4.28 -13.62
C MET A 232 5.21 4.81 -14.57
N VAL A 233 4.87 5.75 -15.43
CA VAL A 233 5.82 6.30 -16.41
C VAL A 233 6.76 7.30 -15.76
N GLY A 234 6.31 8.04 -14.73
CA GLY A 234 7.09 9.09 -14.08
C GLY A 234 7.75 10.02 -15.10
N ASP A 235 9.03 10.29 -14.94
CA ASP A 235 9.85 11.13 -15.84
C ASP A 235 10.40 10.38 -17.07
N GLY A 236 9.99 9.13 -17.30
CA GLY A 236 10.51 8.28 -18.38
C GLY A 236 10.02 8.62 -19.79
N GLY A 237 9.03 9.53 -19.92
CA GLY A 237 8.55 10.06 -21.19
C GLY A 237 7.90 9.00 -22.10
N SER A 238 7.97 9.26 -23.42
CA SER A 238 7.33 8.40 -24.43
C SER A 238 8.00 7.01 -24.56
N GLU A 239 9.28 6.88 -24.25
CA GLU A 239 10.00 5.60 -24.29
C GLU A 239 9.48 4.67 -23.19
N ALA A 240 9.37 5.15 -21.95
CA ALA A 240 8.81 4.38 -20.85
C ALA A 240 7.33 4.02 -21.08
N LEU A 241 6.57 4.93 -21.70
CA LEU A 241 5.19 4.66 -22.10
C LEU A 241 5.10 3.50 -23.13
N ALA A 242 5.95 3.52 -24.14
CA ALA A 242 6.00 2.43 -25.13
C ALA A 242 6.41 1.11 -24.47
N MET A 243 7.43 1.11 -23.62
CA MET A 243 7.90 -0.06 -22.90
C MET A 243 6.83 -0.65 -21.98
N LEU A 244 6.06 0.21 -21.27
CA LEU A 244 4.95 -0.24 -20.43
C LEU A 244 3.97 -1.12 -21.19
N PHE A 245 3.56 -0.72 -22.39
CA PHE A 245 2.56 -1.47 -23.19
C PHE A 245 3.14 -2.62 -24.01
N THR A 246 4.46 -2.67 -24.24
CA THR A 246 5.09 -3.67 -25.11
C THR A 246 5.94 -4.69 -24.37
N HIS A 247 6.34 -4.43 -23.11
CA HIS A 247 7.26 -5.29 -22.37
C HIS A 247 6.76 -5.69 -20.98
N THR A 248 5.75 -4.99 -20.41
CA THR A 248 5.26 -5.32 -19.06
C THR A 248 4.02 -6.20 -19.08
N SER A 249 3.88 -7.09 -18.10
CA SER A 249 2.68 -7.91 -17.90
C SER A 249 1.45 -7.04 -17.64
N ILE A 250 1.61 -5.95 -16.94
CA ILE A 250 0.57 -4.97 -16.59
C ILE A 250 0.01 -4.33 -17.85
N GLY A 251 0.88 -3.86 -18.75
CA GLY A 251 0.47 -3.25 -20.02
C GLY A 251 -0.35 -4.20 -20.87
N TYR A 252 0.08 -5.46 -20.99
CA TYR A 252 -0.68 -6.48 -21.72
C TYR A 252 -2.05 -6.73 -21.11
N VAL A 253 -2.13 -6.87 -19.78
CA VAL A 253 -3.41 -7.09 -19.07
C VAL A 253 -4.32 -5.87 -19.20
N TRP A 254 -3.81 -4.64 -19.19
CA TRP A 254 -4.62 -3.44 -19.41
C TRP A 254 -5.20 -3.37 -20.81
N VAL A 255 -4.39 -3.63 -21.85
CA VAL A 255 -4.87 -3.66 -23.23
C VAL A 255 -5.95 -4.75 -23.40
N ALA A 256 -5.69 -5.95 -22.88
CA ALA A 256 -6.66 -7.06 -22.94
C ALA A 256 -7.97 -6.71 -22.18
N SER A 257 -7.88 -6.08 -21.00
CA SER A 257 -9.04 -5.63 -20.22
C SER A 257 -9.85 -4.56 -20.94
N LEU A 258 -9.19 -3.60 -21.60
CA LEU A 258 -9.85 -2.57 -22.40
C LEU A 258 -10.58 -3.17 -23.58
N MET A 259 -9.90 -4.02 -24.34
CA MET A 259 -10.48 -4.73 -25.48
C MET A 259 -11.69 -5.58 -25.07
N LEU A 260 -11.57 -6.32 -23.96
CA LEU A 260 -12.66 -7.14 -23.43
C LEU A 260 -13.85 -6.27 -22.97
N SER A 261 -13.58 -5.12 -22.34
CA SER A 261 -14.60 -4.17 -21.90
C SER A 261 -15.38 -3.59 -23.08
N LEU A 262 -14.69 -3.22 -24.17
CA LEU A 262 -15.30 -2.74 -25.40
C LEU A 262 -16.05 -3.87 -26.16
N LEU A 263 -15.47 -5.07 -26.21
CA LEU A 263 -16.11 -6.23 -26.81
C LEU A 263 -17.45 -6.56 -26.14
N GLY A 264 -17.58 -6.28 -24.85
CA GLY A 264 -18.82 -6.46 -24.08
C GLY A 264 -20.04 -5.79 -24.73
N PHE A 265 -19.90 -4.62 -25.41
CA PHE A 265 -21.01 -3.97 -26.13
C PHE A 265 -21.57 -4.83 -27.27
N VAL A 266 -20.76 -5.72 -27.82
CA VAL A 266 -21.14 -6.54 -28.97
C VAL A 266 -21.57 -7.95 -28.56
N VAL A 267 -20.91 -8.55 -27.54
CA VAL A 267 -21.07 -9.98 -27.24
C VAL A 267 -22.04 -10.29 -26.11
N LEU A 268 -22.21 -9.36 -25.15
CA LEU A 268 -23.06 -9.60 -23.99
C LEU A 268 -24.53 -9.80 -24.37
N PHE A 269 -25.21 -10.62 -23.59
CA PHE A 269 -26.62 -10.97 -23.72
C PHE A 269 -26.98 -11.83 -24.97
N ARG A 270 -26.01 -12.27 -25.74
CA ARG A 270 -26.24 -13.22 -26.85
C ARG A 270 -26.36 -14.67 -26.35
N SER A 271 -25.51 -15.09 -25.44
CA SER A 271 -25.49 -16.44 -24.88
C SER A 271 -25.08 -16.41 -23.41
N LEU A 272 -25.67 -17.27 -22.58
CA LEU A 272 -25.27 -17.43 -21.18
C LEU A 272 -23.78 -17.76 -21.04
N TRP A 273 -23.26 -18.65 -21.86
CA TRP A 273 -21.86 -19.05 -21.78
C TRP A 273 -20.89 -17.93 -22.15
N ILE A 274 -21.26 -17.09 -23.11
CA ILE A 274 -20.49 -15.90 -23.48
C ILE A 274 -20.47 -14.91 -22.31
N ASP A 275 -21.61 -14.66 -21.67
CA ASP A 275 -21.70 -13.73 -20.54
C ASP A 275 -20.88 -14.23 -19.35
N LEU A 276 -20.98 -15.52 -19.02
CA LEU A 276 -20.18 -16.14 -17.95
C LEU A 276 -18.67 -16.04 -18.24
N LEU A 277 -18.28 -16.40 -19.46
CA LEU A 277 -16.87 -16.32 -19.87
C LEU A 277 -16.37 -14.86 -19.79
N TRP A 278 -17.14 -13.91 -20.30
CA TRP A 278 -16.78 -12.49 -20.26
C TRP A 278 -16.59 -11.99 -18.82
N VAL A 279 -17.52 -12.31 -17.94
CA VAL A 279 -17.47 -11.90 -16.52
C VAL A 279 -16.26 -12.53 -15.82
N VAL A 280 -16.01 -13.83 -16.03
CA VAL A 280 -14.85 -14.52 -15.43
C VAL A 280 -13.54 -13.93 -15.94
N LEU A 281 -13.44 -13.60 -17.24
CA LEU A 281 -12.24 -12.99 -17.81
C LEU A 281 -11.99 -11.58 -17.23
N ILE A 282 -13.03 -10.76 -17.01
CA ILE A 282 -12.87 -9.45 -16.34
C ILE A 282 -12.31 -9.63 -14.92
N TRP A 283 -12.85 -10.57 -14.14
CA TRP A 283 -12.34 -10.85 -12.80
C TRP A 283 -10.90 -11.38 -12.85
N LEU A 284 -10.61 -12.31 -13.76
CA LEU A 284 -9.27 -12.88 -13.93
C LEU A 284 -8.23 -11.81 -14.30
N PHE A 285 -8.52 -10.96 -15.29
CA PHE A 285 -7.60 -9.89 -15.68
C PHE A 285 -7.41 -8.86 -14.54
N LYS A 286 -8.47 -8.58 -13.75
CA LYS A 286 -8.32 -7.75 -12.55
C LYS A 286 -7.43 -8.41 -11.49
N SER A 287 -7.57 -9.71 -11.27
CA SER A 287 -6.78 -10.45 -10.29
C SER A 287 -5.32 -10.62 -10.70
N LEU A 288 -5.04 -10.69 -12.01
CA LEU A 288 -3.68 -10.73 -12.56
C LEU A 288 -2.96 -9.36 -12.48
N ASN A 289 -3.68 -8.30 -12.16
CA ASN A 289 -3.13 -6.95 -12.01
C ASN A 289 -3.38 -6.44 -10.59
N GLY A 290 -2.50 -6.78 -9.68
CA GLY A 290 -2.56 -6.39 -8.27
C GLY A 290 -1.92 -7.42 -7.33
N HIS A 291 -2.05 -7.22 -6.02
CA HIS A 291 -1.39 -8.04 -5.00
C HIS A 291 -1.57 -9.56 -5.15
N ALA A 292 -2.73 -10.02 -5.66
CA ALA A 292 -2.96 -11.44 -5.87
C ALA A 292 -1.93 -12.10 -6.82
N ALA A 293 -1.38 -11.34 -7.76
CA ALA A 293 -0.36 -11.83 -8.69
C ALA A 293 1.08 -11.72 -8.14
N ALA A 294 1.27 -10.98 -7.05
CA ALA A 294 2.59 -10.74 -6.45
C ALA A 294 2.97 -11.77 -5.37
N PHE A 295 1.98 -12.43 -4.74
CA PHE A 295 2.22 -13.38 -3.65
C PHE A 295 2.20 -14.83 -4.11
N GLU A 296 3.19 -15.60 -3.67
CA GLU A 296 3.25 -17.04 -3.92
C GLU A 296 2.38 -17.84 -2.91
N PRO A 297 1.72 -18.90 -3.36
CA PRO A 297 1.67 -19.41 -4.74
C PRO A 297 0.62 -18.66 -5.59
N VAL A 298 1.07 -18.01 -6.65
CA VAL A 298 0.27 -17.10 -7.53
C VAL A 298 -1.07 -17.70 -7.96
N ASN A 299 -1.08 -18.97 -8.35
CA ASN A 299 -2.32 -19.63 -8.80
C ASN A 299 -3.41 -19.64 -7.71
N GLN A 300 -3.03 -19.83 -6.44
CA GLN A 300 -3.99 -19.88 -5.32
C GLN A 300 -4.48 -18.48 -4.97
N THR A 301 -3.59 -17.50 -4.91
CA THR A 301 -3.93 -16.11 -4.59
C THR A 301 -4.81 -15.49 -5.66
N VAL A 302 -4.51 -15.69 -6.95
CA VAL A 302 -5.34 -15.23 -8.06
C VAL A 302 -6.72 -15.91 -8.04
N MET A 303 -6.80 -17.23 -7.79
CA MET A 303 -8.07 -17.93 -7.71
C MET A 303 -8.92 -17.46 -6.53
N LEU A 304 -8.32 -17.23 -5.36
CA LEU A 304 -9.01 -16.67 -4.19
C LEU A 304 -9.55 -15.26 -4.48
N ASP A 305 -8.79 -14.41 -5.17
CA ASP A 305 -9.22 -13.06 -5.54
C ASP A 305 -10.37 -13.10 -6.56
N VAL A 306 -10.32 -13.98 -7.58
CA VAL A 306 -11.44 -14.19 -8.51
C VAL A 306 -12.71 -14.61 -7.78
N VAL A 307 -12.63 -15.55 -6.82
CA VAL A 307 -13.77 -15.98 -6.00
C VAL A 307 -14.28 -14.83 -5.13
N HIS A 308 -13.38 -14.04 -4.55
CA HIS A 308 -13.71 -12.86 -3.76
C HIS A 308 -14.43 -11.79 -4.60
N LEU A 309 -13.95 -11.51 -5.80
CA LEU A 309 -14.57 -10.57 -6.76
C LEU A 309 -15.95 -11.07 -7.22
N ALA A 310 -16.09 -12.37 -7.48
CA ALA A 310 -17.37 -12.98 -7.85
C ALA A 310 -18.43 -12.79 -6.74
N ALA A 311 -18.07 -13.11 -5.50
CA ALA A 311 -18.95 -12.94 -4.34
C ALA A 311 -19.31 -11.47 -4.11
N SER A 312 -18.33 -10.57 -4.19
CA SER A 312 -18.53 -9.12 -4.07
C SER A 312 -19.47 -8.58 -5.15
N SER A 313 -19.27 -9.00 -6.40
CA SER A 313 -20.10 -8.57 -7.54
C SER A 313 -21.55 -9.02 -7.39
N LEU A 314 -21.78 -10.27 -6.98
CA LEU A 314 -23.13 -10.78 -6.75
C LEU A 314 -23.84 -10.04 -5.63
N TRP A 315 -23.17 -9.73 -4.53
CA TRP A 315 -23.73 -8.98 -3.42
C TRP A 315 -24.04 -7.53 -3.80
N VAL A 316 -23.06 -6.78 -4.33
CA VAL A 316 -23.20 -5.35 -4.69
C VAL A 316 -24.26 -5.15 -5.77
N ALA A 317 -24.22 -5.95 -6.83
CA ALA A 317 -25.17 -5.83 -7.91
C ALA A 317 -26.59 -6.29 -7.53
N GLY A 318 -26.72 -7.31 -6.67
CA GLY A 318 -28.01 -7.73 -6.12
C GLY A 318 -28.66 -6.62 -5.32
N LEU A 319 -27.88 -5.94 -4.48
CA LEU A 319 -28.35 -4.79 -3.70
C LEU A 319 -28.74 -3.61 -4.63
N LEU A 320 -27.91 -3.29 -5.63
CA LEU A 320 -28.23 -2.26 -6.62
C LEU A 320 -29.52 -2.59 -7.39
N MET A 321 -29.70 -3.83 -7.81
CA MET A 321 -30.90 -4.27 -8.52
C MET A 321 -32.15 -4.12 -7.64
N LEU A 322 -32.09 -4.49 -6.38
CA LEU A 322 -33.19 -4.28 -5.43
C LEU A 322 -33.51 -2.78 -5.26
N LEU A 323 -32.50 -1.91 -5.19
CA LEU A 323 -32.70 -0.46 -5.08
C LEU A 323 -33.37 0.13 -6.32
N VAL A 324 -32.96 -0.30 -7.51
CA VAL A 324 -33.56 0.12 -8.78
C VAL A 324 -35.01 -0.31 -8.87
N LEU A 325 -35.27 -1.59 -8.60
CA LEU A 325 -36.63 -2.17 -8.61
C LEU A 325 -37.51 -1.57 -7.50
N TRP A 326 -36.98 -1.30 -6.31
CA TRP A 326 -37.73 -0.68 -5.21
C TRP A 326 -38.33 0.66 -5.57
N LYS A 327 -37.67 1.42 -6.48
CA LYS A 327 -38.15 2.70 -6.97
C LYS A 327 -39.10 2.58 -8.17
N ARG A 328 -38.96 1.53 -8.99
CA ARG A 328 -39.64 1.43 -10.30
C ARG A 328 -40.70 0.35 -10.38
N SER A 329 -40.51 -0.79 -9.72
CA SER A 329 -41.41 -1.94 -9.72
C SER A 329 -41.31 -2.67 -8.39
N ARG A 330 -42.05 -2.18 -7.41
CA ARG A 330 -41.96 -2.62 -6.01
C ARG A 330 -42.32 -4.10 -5.83
N ASP A 331 -43.31 -4.58 -6.59
CA ASP A 331 -43.76 -5.97 -6.51
C ASP A 331 -42.66 -6.94 -6.99
N GLU A 332 -41.96 -6.59 -8.04
CA GLU A 332 -40.80 -7.38 -8.51
C GLU A 332 -39.62 -7.31 -7.55
N ALA A 333 -39.38 -6.15 -6.90
CA ALA A 333 -38.36 -6.06 -5.86
C ALA A 333 -38.66 -7.00 -4.70
N ILE A 334 -39.93 -7.12 -4.29
CA ILE A 334 -40.38 -8.01 -3.24
C ILE A 334 -40.21 -9.49 -3.65
N ALA A 335 -40.59 -9.82 -4.87
CA ALA A 335 -40.45 -11.17 -5.41
C ALA A 335 -38.98 -11.62 -5.53
N LEU A 336 -38.09 -10.66 -5.87
CA LEU A 336 -36.65 -10.91 -6.01
C LEU A 336 -35.92 -10.95 -4.66
N PHE A 337 -36.41 -10.24 -3.65
CA PHE A 337 -35.77 -10.05 -2.34
C PHE A 337 -35.28 -11.34 -1.67
N PRO A 338 -36.05 -12.45 -1.60
CA PRO A 338 -35.57 -13.68 -0.97
C PRO A 338 -34.35 -14.29 -1.64
N ARG A 339 -34.30 -14.21 -2.99
CA ARG A 339 -33.16 -14.72 -3.78
C ARG A 339 -31.91 -13.87 -3.55
N VAL A 340 -32.04 -12.53 -3.68
CA VAL A 340 -30.92 -11.61 -3.44
C VAL A 340 -30.41 -11.75 -2.01
N SER A 341 -31.29 -11.80 -1.03
CA SER A 341 -30.92 -11.99 0.38
C SER A 341 -30.22 -13.33 0.63
N GLY A 342 -30.62 -14.42 -0.06
CA GLY A 342 -29.94 -15.72 0.00
C GLY A 342 -28.54 -15.68 -0.57
N VAL A 343 -28.42 -15.14 -1.79
CA VAL A 343 -27.12 -14.96 -2.46
C VAL A 343 -26.21 -14.02 -1.67
N ALA A 344 -26.73 -12.91 -1.13
CA ALA A 344 -25.95 -11.99 -0.31
C ALA A 344 -25.35 -12.68 0.93
N LEU A 345 -26.11 -13.52 1.62
CA LEU A 345 -25.59 -14.26 2.77
C LEU A 345 -24.49 -15.26 2.37
N ALA A 346 -24.71 -16.00 1.28
CA ALA A 346 -23.69 -16.89 0.74
C ALA A 346 -22.43 -16.12 0.30
N SER A 347 -22.61 -14.98 -0.38
CA SER A 347 -21.51 -14.11 -0.77
C SER A 347 -20.71 -13.61 0.44
N LEU A 348 -21.38 -13.14 1.51
CA LEU A 348 -20.69 -12.70 2.74
C LEU A 348 -19.90 -13.82 3.40
N ALA A 349 -20.41 -15.07 3.41
CA ALA A 349 -19.68 -16.22 3.91
C ALA A 349 -18.42 -16.50 3.05
N VAL A 350 -18.57 -16.49 1.72
CA VAL A 350 -17.44 -16.67 0.78
C VAL A 350 -16.41 -15.55 0.95
N LEU A 351 -16.85 -14.30 1.09
CA LEU A 351 -15.99 -13.14 1.30
C LEU A 351 -15.19 -13.25 2.61
N ALA A 352 -15.82 -13.71 3.69
CA ALA A 352 -15.15 -13.92 4.96
C ALA A 352 -14.08 -15.02 4.84
N VAL A 353 -14.43 -16.18 4.27
CA VAL A 353 -13.48 -17.30 4.12
C VAL A 353 -12.33 -16.92 3.18
N SER A 354 -12.61 -16.39 1.98
CA SER A 354 -11.57 -16.00 1.03
C SER A 354 -10.68 -14.88 1.57
N GLY A 355 -11.26 -13.91 2.29
CA GLY A 355 -10.48 -12.83 2.92
C GLY A 355 -9.53 -13.33 4.00
N VAL A 356 -9.99 -14.23 4.88
CA VAL A 356 -9.14 -14.84 5.91
C VAL A 356 -8.02 -15.67 5.29
N LEU A 357 -8.33 -16.50 4.28
CA LEU A 357 -7.32 -17.30 3.58
C LEU A 357 -6.27 -16.41 2.89
N SER A 358 -6.70 -15.31 2.25
CA SER A 358 -5.76 -14.34 1.64
C SER A 358 -4.82 -13.72 2.66
N VAL A 359 -5.32 -13.36 3.86
CA VAL A 359 -4.47 -12.82 4.95
C VAL A 359 -3.39 -13.83 5.35
N PHE A 360 -3.74 -15.10 5.55
CA PHE A 360 -2.77 -16.12 5.93
C PHE A 360 -1.73 -16.44 4.85
N ILE A 361 -2.07 -16.24 3.58
CA ILE A 361 -1.09 -16.41 2.49
C ILE A 361 -0.19 -15.18 2.34
N MET A 362 -0.76 -13.97 2.47
CA MET A 362 -0.03 -12.73 2.23
C MET A 362 0.85 -12.31 3.41
N LEU A 363 0.44 -12.62 4.66
CA LEU A 363 1.17 -12.17 5.85
C LEU A 363 1.93 -13.32 6.51
N PRO A 364 3.27 -13.23 6.60
CA PRO A 364 4.08 -14.18 7.37
C PRO A 364 3.85 -14.06 8.88
N ASP A 365 3.46 -12.88 9.37
CA ASP A 365 3.10 -12.64 10.78
C ASP A 365 1.75 -11.92 10.86
N VAL A 366 0.79 -12.49 11.59
CA VAL A 366 -0.55 -11.92 11.79
C VAL A 366 -0.50 -10.57 12.52
N LEU A 367 0.56 -10.29 13.29
CA LEU A 367 0.75 -8.99 13.95
C LEU A 367 0.83 -7.83 12.96
N TYR A 368 1.24 -8.07 11.71
CA TYR A 368 1.25 -7.03 10.67
C TYR A 368 -0.12 -6.44 10.38
N VAL A 369 -1.21 -7.15 10.73
CA VAL A 369 -2.58 -6.61 10.66
C VAL A 369 -2.77 -5.39 11.55
N VAL A 370 -2.10 -5.30 12.70
CA VAL A 370 -2.21 -4.15 13.61
C VAL A 370 -1.08 -3.13 13.39
N GLU A 371 0.03 -3.55 12.85
CA GLU A 371 1.22 -2.72 12.63
C GLU A 371 1.12 -1.91 11.32
N THR A 372 0.53 -2.49 10.25
CA THR A 372 0.46 -1.84 8.94
C THR A 372 -0.81 -1.02 8.72
N GLN A 373 -0.76 -0.01 7.84
CA GLN A 373 -1.93 0.75 7.41
C GLN A 373 -2.93 -0.14 6.65
N TRP A 374 -2.41 -1.05 5.83
CA TRP A 374 -3.20 -2.08 5.15
C TRP A 374 -4.03 -2.90 6.16
N GLY A 375 -3.39 -3.40 7.21
CA GLY A 375 -4.06 -4.19 8.23
C GLY A 375 -5.10 -3.39 9.02
N LYS A 376 -4.83 -2.13 9.37
CA LYS A 376 -5.81 -1.24 10.03
C LYS A 376 -7.05 -1.02 9.16
N LEU A 377 -6.88 -0.80 7.85
CA LEU A 377 -8.00 -0.70 6.92
C LEU A 377 -8.75 -2.02 6.75
N LEU A 378 -8.04 -3.17 6.79
CA LEU A 378 -8.66 -4.50 6.81
C LEU A 378 -9.56 -4.69 8.03
N LEU A 379 -9.10 -4.32 9.23
CA LEU A 379 -9.90 -4.39 10.46
C LEU A 379 -11.14 -3.49 10.36
N PHE A 380 -10.98 -2.29 9.84
CA PHE A 380 -12.08 -1.36 9.63
C PHE A 380 -13.10 -1.90 8.61
N LYS A 381 -12.64 -2.42 7.47
CA LYS A 381 -13.48 -3.10 6.48
C LYS A 381 -14.24 -4.26 7.11
N SER A 382 -13.58 -5.05 7.97
CA SER A 382 -14.20 -6.19 8.66
C SER A 382 -15.32 -5.73 9.63
N ALA A 383 -15.12 -4.62 10.33
CA ALA A 383 -16.17 -4.02 11.17
C ALA A 383 -17.39 -3.58 10.35
N LEU A 384 -17.18 -2.98 9.17
CA LEU A 384 -18.29 -2.62 8.26
C LEU A 384 -19.03 -3.86 7.74
N VAL A 385 -18.32 -4.94 7.43
CA VAL A 385 -18.94 -6.22 7.02
C VAL A 385 -19.82 -6.78 8.14
N LEU A 386 -19.41 -6.68 9.40
CA LEU A 386 -20.26 -7.06 10.54
C LEU A 386 -21.55 -6.22 10.60
N LEU A 387 -21.46 -4.91 10.35
CA LEU A 387 -22.65 -4.03 10.25
C LEU A 387 -23.57 -4.44 9.09
N VAL A 388 -23.00 -4.84 7.93
CA VAL A 388 -23.80 -5.37 6.80
C VAL A 388 -24.50 -6.66 7.19
N ILE A 389 -23.87 -7.57 7.94
CA ILE A 389 -24.50 -8.79 8.44
C ILE A 389 -25.68 -8.44 9.36
N VAL A 390 -25.51 -7.45 10.24
CA VAL A 390 -26.60 -7.00 11.13
C VAL A 390 -27.75 -6.38 10.32
N THR A 391 -27.47 -5.46 9.39
CA THR A 391 -28.52 -4.83 8.56
C THR A 391 -29.22 -5.84 7.67
N GLY A 392 -28.50 -6.78 7.06
CA GLY A 392 -29.07 -7.87 6.28
C GLY A 392 -29.95 -8.83 7.11
N SER A 393 -29.54 -9.10 8.36
CA SER A 393 -30.35 -9.90 9.30
C SER A 393 -31.64 -9.17 9.69
N LEU A 394 -31.56 -7.86 9.95
CA LEU A 394 -32.73 -7.02 10.23
C LEU A 394 -33.67 -6.93 9.01
N LEU A 395 -33.12 -6.83 7.80
CA LEU A 395 -33.89 -6.87 6.56
C LEU A 395 -34.69 -8.17 6.43
N ARG A 396 -34.06 -9.33 6.68
CA ARG A 396 -34.73 -10.64 6.66
C ARG A 396 -35.81 -10.75 7.72
N PHE A 397 -35.50 -10.31 8.94
CA PHE A 397 -36.43 -10.37 10.05
C PHE A 397 -37.68 -9.49 9.79
N ASN A 398 -37.47 -8.25 9.31
CA ASN A 398 -38.55 -7.34 8.98
C ASN A 398 -39.43 -7.87 7.82
N HIS A 399 -38.81 -8.43 6.78
CA HIS A 399 -39.54 -9.03 5.67
C HIS A 399 -40.46 -10.16 6.13
N ARG A 400 -40.00 -11.00 7.09
CA ARG A 400 -40.81 -12.12 7.62
C ARG A 400 -41.92 -11.69 8.55
N ARG A 401 -41.74 -10.63 9.34
CA ARG A 401 -42.61 -10.28 10.46
C ARG A 401 -43.55 -9.09 10.19
N ASN A 402 -43.09 -8.07 9.51
CA ASN A 402 -43.76 -6.77 9.35
C ASN A 402 -44.10 -6.43 7.89
N GLY A 403 -43.94 -7.37 6.96
CA GLY A 403 -44.16 -7.13 5.54
C GLY A 403 -43.20 -6.07 4.99
N LEU A 404 -43.75 -5.01 4.36
CA LEU A 404 -42.96 -4.02 3.59
C LEU A 404 -42.48 -2.80 4.38
N SER A 405 -42.84 -2.69 5.66
CA SER A 405 -42.53 -1.51 6.46
C SER A 405 -41.04 -1.49 6.83
N GLY A 406 -40.36 -0.40 6.46
CA GLY A 406 -38.95 -0.17 6.83
C GLY A 406 -37.90 -0.81 5.91
N ILE A 407 -38.27 -1.70 4.98
CA ILE A 407 -37.31 -2.37 4.08
C ILE A 407 -36.54 -1.37 3.22
N GLY A 408 -37.21 -0.36 2.64
CA GLY A 408 -36.56 0.62 1.77
C GLY A 408 -35.49 1.45 2.48
N SER A 409 -35.65 1.72 3.79
CA SER A 409 -34.65 2.45 4.57
C SER A 409 -33.44 1.57 4.90
N LEU A 410 -33.66 0.32 5.25
CA LEU A 410 -32.61 -0.64 5.53
C LEU A 410 -31.80 -0.97 4.27
N LEU A 411 -32.46 -1.06 3.09
CA LEU A 411 -31.75 -1.21 1.80
C LEU A 411 -30.81 -0.03 1.49
N LYS A 412 -31.24 1.20 1.81
CA LYS A 412 -30.37 2.40 1.62
C LYS A 412 -29.19 2.37 2.57
N ILE A 413 -29.36 1.92 3.81
CA ILE A 413 -28.27 1.80 4.78
C ILE A 413 -27.27 0.75 4.29
N ASP A 414 -27.75 -0.40 3.86
CA ASP A 414 -26.91 -1.47 3.33
C ASP A 414 -26.13 -1.00 2.09
N ALA A 415 -26.76 -0.19 1.23
CA ALA A 415 -26.08 0.43 0.08
C ALA A 415 -24.99 1.43 0.47
N VAL A 416 -25.21 2.23 1.51
CA VAL A 416 -24.19 3.14 2.03
C VAL A 416 -23.01 2.36 2.61
N LEU A 417 -23.28 1.32 3.39
CA LEU A 417 -22.24 0.43 3.92
C LEU A 417 -21.46 -0.25 2.80
N ALA A 418 -22.13 -0.76 1.76
CA ALA A 418 -21.49 -1.34 0.59
C ALA A 418 -20.59 -0.31 -0.13
N LEU A 419 -21.07 0.93 -0.32
CA LEU A 419 -20.27 2.00 -0.91
C LEU A 419 -19.05 2.35 -0.06
N MET A 420 -19.18 2.40 1.26
CA MET A 420 -18.06 2.62 2.18
C MET A 420 -17.02 1.50 2.07
N ILE A 421 -17.45 0.23 2.01
CA ILE A 421 -16.56 -0.91 1.82
C ILE A 421 -15.83 -0.79 0.49
N VAL A 422 -16.51 -0.46 -0.61
CA VAL A 422 -15.90 -0.25 -1.93
C VAL A 422 -14.90 0.91 -1.90
N ALA A 423 -15.21 2.00 -1.19
CA ALA A 423 -14.29 3.12 -1.02
C ALA A 423 -13.00 2.70 -0.30
N ILE A 424 -13.12 1.92 0.78
CA ILE A 424 -11.96 1.36 1.47
C ILE A 424 -11.15 0.45 0.53
N VAL A 425 -11.81 -0.40 -0.25
CA VAL A 425 -11.14 -1.30 -1.21
C VAL A 425 -10.33 -0.50 -2.23
N GLY A 426 -10.84 0.63 -2.72
CA GLY A 426 -10.10 1.50 -3.66
C GLY A 426 -8.76 2.02 -3.09
N VAL A 427 -8.69 2.29 -1.79
CA VAL A 427 -7.47 2.69 -1.09
C VAL A 427 -6.64 1.47 -0.67
N PHE A 428 -7.27 0.51 0.00
CA PHE A 428 -6.65 -0.68 0.57
C PHE A 428 -5.87 -1.52 -0.46
N THR A 429 -6.38 -1.66 -1.67
CA THR A 429 -5.71 -2.40 -2.76
C THR A 429 -4.55 -1.64 -3.39
N TYR A 430 -4.23 -0.45 -2.91
CA TYR A 430 -3.03 0.31 -3.26
C TYR A 430 -1.94 0.21 -2.19
N LEU A 431 -2.31 -0.12 -0.96
CA LEU A 431 -1.38 -0.24 0.15
C LEU A 431 -0.78 -1.65 0.20
N THR A 432 0.46 -1.75 0.66
CA THR A 432 1.09 -3.05 0.88
C THR A 432 0.61 -3.72 2.16
N PRO A 433 0.44 -5.03 2.13
CA PRO A 433 0.26 -5.83 3.33
C PRO A 433 1.55 -6.00 4.14
N LEU A 434 2.72 -5.96 3.51
CA LEU A 434 4.01 -6.17 4.18
C LEU A 434 4.61 -4.84 4.63
N PRO A 435 5.10 -4.73 5.85
CA PRO A 435 5.86 -3.59 6.30
C PRO A 435 7.22 -3.54 5.62
N THR A 436 7.75 -2.34 5.40
CA THR A 436 9.10 -2.11 4.88
C THR A 436 10.00 -1.56 5.96
N ASN A 437 11.24 -2.00 5.97
CA ASN A 437 12.27 -1.41 6.80
C ASN A 437 12.87 -0.19 6.09
N GLU A 438 13.15 0.84 6.87
CA GLU A 438 13.86 2.03 6.40
C GLU A 438 15.23 2.09 7.07
N PRO A 439 16.27 2.58 6.37
CA PRO A 439 17.55 2.83 7.00
C PRO A 439 17.39 3.73 8.21
N LEU A 440 17.91 3.30 9.35
CA LEU A 440 17.86 4.07 10.58
C LEU A 440 18.90 5.20 10.53
N SER A 441 18.47 6.43 10.82
CA SER A 441 19.35 7.54 11.15
C SER A 441 18.83 8.18 12.44
N TRP A 442 19.57 7.98 13.53
CA TRP A 442 19.18 8.45 14.85
C TRP A 442 20.22 9.41 15.40
N HIS A 443 19.85 10.68 15.46
CA HIS A 443 20.69 11.75 16.00
C HIS A 443 20.18 12.23 17.35
N VAL A 444 21.10 12.45 18.29
CA VAL A 444 20.80 13.02 19.62
C VAL A 444 21.80 14.11 19.91
N MET A 445 21.29 15.30 20.23
CA MET A 445 22.07 16.40 20.79
C MET A 445 22.03 16.27 22.30
N GLY A 446 23.09 15.73 22.89
CA GLY A 446 23.26 15.73 24.36
C GLY A 446 23.98 16.99 24.84
N ASP A 447 23.97 17.25 26.15
CA ASP A 447 24.59 18.45 26.73
C ASP A 447 26.12 18.52 26.54
N LYS A 448 26.78 17.37 26.53
CA LYS A 448 28.26 17.26 26.41
C LYS A 448 28.70 16.42 25.20
N ILE A 449 27.88 15.49 24.75
CA ILE A 449 28.19 14.54 23.67
C ILE A 449 27.02 14.53 22.70
N HIS A 450 27.29 14.77 21.41
CA HIS A 450 26.31 14.52 20.38
C HIS A 450 26.58 13.15 19.75
N MET A 451 25.53 12.44 19.39
CA MET A 451 25.61 11.09 18.85
C MET A 451 24.72 10.92 17.63
N THR A 452 25.22 10.24 16.61
CA THR A 452 24.39 9.71 15.51
C THR A 452 24.67 8.22 15.37
N ALA A 453 23.63 7.40 15.40
CA ALA A 453 23.69 5.99 15.04
C ALA A 453 22.91 5.77 13.74
N GLN A 454 23.54 5.08 12.80
CA GLN A 454 22.95 4.73 11.50
C GLN A 454 23.02 3.22 11.30
N ILE A 455 21.95 2.63 10.79
CA ILE A 455 21.85 1.23 10.40
C ILE A 455 21.28 1.18 8.99
N SER A 456 21.98 0.57 8.05
CA SER A 456 21.52 0.44 6.66
C SER A 456 21.79 -0.98 6.16
N PRO A 457 20.81 -1.63 5.51
CA PRO A 457 19.46 -1.21 5.19
C PRO A 457 18.44 -1.31 6.34
N ASN A 458 18.88 -1.73 7.57
CA ASN A 458 18.05 -1.97 8.74
C ASN A 458 17.09 -3.16 8.58
N ASN A 459 17.53 -4.20 7.89
CA ASN A 459 16.80 -5.44 7.62
C ASN A 459 17.35 -6.59 8.47
N PRO A 460 16.60 -7.70 8.64
CA PRO A 460 17.17 -8.93 9.16
C PRO A 460 18.35 -9.39 8.30
N GLY A 461 19.47 -9.75 8.96
CA GLY A 461 20.67 -10.17 8.28
C GLY A 461 21.79 -9.14 8.31
N VAL A 462 22.54 -9.01 7.20
CA VAL A 462 23.72 -8.15 7.13
C VAL A 462 23.34 -6.68 7.02
N ASN A 463 23.88 -5.88 7.95
CA ASN A 463 23.71 -4.43 7.98
C ASN A 463 25.05 -3.72 8.14
N ASP A 464 25.12 -2.49 7.65
CA ASP A 464 26.18 -1.55 7.95
C ASP A 464 25.77 -0.68 9.14
N PHE A 465 26.58 -0.67 10.17
CA PHE A 465 26.39 0.09 11.40
C PHE A 465 27.42 1.21 11.42
N THR A 466 26.96 2.45 11.60
CA THR A 466 27.82 3.62 11.76
C THR A 466 27.43 4.37 13.02
N VAL A 467 28.40 4.62 13.89
CA VAL A 467 28.21 5.46 15.09
C VAL A 467 29.16 6.65 14.98
N LYS A 468 28.63 7.85 15.00
CA LYS A 468 29.39 9.11 15.02
C LYS A 468 29.20 9.77 16.39
N ILE A 469 30.29 10.12 17.02
CA ILE A 469 30.31 10.80 18.32
C ILE A 469 31.03 12.13 18.15
N TRP A 470 30.39 13.21 18.58
CA TRP A 470 31.00 14.55 18.64
C TRP A 470 31.25 14.91 20.11
N LEU A 471 32.51 15.25 20.39
CA LEU A 471 32.99 15.67 21.71
C LEU A 471 33.67 17.03 21.62
N PRO A 472 33.51 17.91 22.64
CA PRO A 472 34.38 19.07 22.81
C PRO A 472 35.85 18.65 22.84
N GLU A 473 36.72 19.49 22.25
CA GLU A 473 38.15 19.19 22.14
C GLU A 473 38.81 18.95 23.50
N GLU A 474 38.31 19.61 24.54
CA GLU A 474 38.75 19.48 25.93
C GLU A 474 38.54 18.07 26.53
N LEU A 475 37.55 17.31 26.01
CA LEU A 475 37.26 15.95 26.48
C LEU A 475 38.05 14.89 25.72
N GLY A 476 38.84 15.28 24.70
CA GLY A 476 39.70 14.40 23.95
C GLY A 476 38.94 13.30 23.18
N LYS A 477 39.70 12.25 22.80
CA LYS A 477 39.14 11.09 22.08
C LYS A 477 38.32 10.20 23.03
N PRO A 478 37.17 9.63 22.61
CA PRO A 478 36.47 8.63 23.39
C PRO A 478 37.38 7.45 23.74
N LYS A 479 37.43 7.05 25.02
CA LYS A 479 38.12 5.82 25.45
C LYS A 479 37.46 4.58 24.89
N GLN A 480 36.14 4.57 24.87
CA GLN A 480 35.34 3.45 24.39
C GLN A 480 34.01 3.92 23.82
N VAL A 481 33.61 3.31 22.70
CA VAL A 481 32.28 3.43 22.11
C VAL A 481 31.75 2.02 21.87
N MET A 482 30.57 1.73 22.43
CA MET A 482 29.91 0.44 22.30
C MET A 482 28.53 0.63 21.70
N LEU A 483 28.15 -0.28 20.81
CA LEU A 483 26.79 -0.40 20.28
C LEU A 483 26.26 -1.78 20.67
N LYS A 484 25.14 -1.78 21.39
CA LYS A 484 24.47 -3.00 21.84
C LYS A 484 23.07 -3.09 21.29
N LEU A 485 22.69 -4.30 20.90
CA LEU A 485 21.38 -4.67 20.41
C LEU A 485 20.78 -5.72 21.34
N GLN A 486 19.59 -5.48 21.85
CA GLN A 486 18.87 -6.42 22.71
C GLN A 486 17.50 -6.71 22.17
N ASP A 487 17.15 -7.99 22.03
CA ASP A 487 15.79 -8.40 21.71
C ASP A 487 14.86 -8.07 22.89
N MET A 488 13.84 -7.26 22.66
CA MET A 488 12.87 -6.85 23.69
C MET A 488 11.86 -7.93 24.03
N ARG A 489 11.70 -8.96 23.16
CA ARG A 489 10.80 -10.10 23.43
C ARG A 489 11.47 -11.17 24.31
N SER A 490 12.81 -11.17 24.34
CA SER A 490 13.61 -12.14 25.09
C SER A 490 14.65 -11.41 25.96
N PRO A 491 14.21 -10.64 26.97
CA PRO A 491 15.10 -9.82 27.81
C PRO A 491 16.09 -10.66 28.64
N GLU A 492 15.87 -11.96 28.78
CA GLU A 492 16.77 -12.93 29.40
C GLU A 492 18.02 -13.22 28.57
N ILE A 493 17.98 -12.96 27.25
CA ILE A 493 19.16 -13.08 26.38
C ILE A 493 20.02 -11.84 26.53
N ALA A 494 21.32 -12.05 26.77
CA ALA A 494 22.24 -10.94 26.91
C ALA A 494 22.28 -10.08 25.63
N PRO A 495 22.45 -8.74 25.77
CA PRO A 495 22.59 -7.86 24.61
C PRO A 495 23.75 -8.28 23.70
N LEU A 496 23.51 -8.27 22.41
CA LEU A 496 24.53 -8.52 21.40
C LEU A 496 25.36 -7.24 21.21
N GLU A 497 26.67 -7.34 21.38
CA GLU A 497 27.59 -6.23 21.12
C GLU A 497 28.02 -6.23 19.66
N VAL A 498 27.88 -5.09 18.99
CA VAL A 498 28.33 -4.87 17.61
C VAL A 498 29.79 -4.42 17.66
N PRO A 499 30.75 -5.19 17.10
CA PRO A 499 32.18 -4.87 17.16
C PRO A 499 32.51 -3.66 16.28
N LEU A 500 32.49 -2.48 16.86
CA LEU A 500 32.80 -1.22 16.19
C LEU A 500 34.32 -1.05 16.00
N LYS A 501 34.70 -0.68 14.78
CA LYS A 501 36.05 -0.27 14.44
C LYS A 501 36.08 1.22 14.15
N GLN A 502 36.99 1.96 14.79
CA GLN A 502 37.22 3.35 14.47
C GLN A 502 37.74 3.47 13.03
N THR A 503 37.20 4.38 12.28
CA THR A 503 37.69 4.74 10.95
C THR A 503 38.60 5.95 11.10
N ASP A 504 39.89 5.81 10.80
CA ASP A 504 40.85 6.92 10.81
C ASP A 504 40.70 7.74 9.53
N ASN A 505 39.64 8.54 9.46
CA ASN A 505 39.53 9.59 8.43
C ASN A 505 40.31 10.80 8.93
N ASN A 506 41.62 10.79 8.73
CA ASN A 506 42.50 11.92 9.04
C ASN A 506 42.36 13.10 8.05
N ASN A 507 41.46 13.03 7.09
CA ASN A 507 41.27 14.07 6.07
C ASN A 507 40.08 14.97 6.44
N GLY A 508 40.39 16.10 7.10
CA GLY A 508 39.45 17.20 7.32
C GLY A 508 38.53 16.98 8.52
N MET A 509 39.10 17.14 9.71
CA MET A 509 38.30 17.39 10.91
C MET A 509 37.52 18.68 10.69
N GLU A 510 36.21 18.55 10.43
CA GLU A 510 35.33 19.69 10.62
C GLU A 510 35.18 19.94 12.10
N GLU A 511 35.87 20.95 12.58
CA GLU A 511 35.54 21.64 13.83
C GLU A 511 34.24 22.40 13.62
N THR A 512 33.13 21.71 13.78
CA THR A 512 31.82 22.35 13.78
C THR A 512 31.56 22.79 15.22
N TYR A 513 31.62 24.07 15.47
CA TYR A 513 31.34 24.65 16.81
C TYR A 513 32.27 24.16 17.96
N GLY A 514 33.57 23.90 17.70
CA GLY A 514 34.52 23.42 18.71
C GLY A 514 34.33 21.98 19.16
N MET A 515 33.63 21.16 18.37
CA MET A 515 33.43 19.73 18.58
C MET A 515 34.18 18.91 17.55
N LYS A 516 34.84 17.83 18.03
CA LYS A 516 35.58 16.90 17.20
C LYS A 516 34.77 15.63 16.97
N GLN A 517 34.63 15.22 15.71
CA GLN A 517 33.90 14.03 15.30
C GLN A 517 34.79 12.79 15.31
N TYR A 518 34.25 11.70 15.85
CA TYR A 518 34.84 10.35 15.82
C TYR A 518 33.83 9.39 15.20
N THR A 519 34.24 8.66 14.15
CA THR A 519 33.37 7.74 13.42
C THR A 519 33.80 6.30 13.67
N TYR A 520 32.83 5.45 13.95
CA TYR A 520 32.98 4.01 14.18
C TYR A 520 32.08 3.26 13.23
N LYS A 521 32.60 2.20 12.59
CA LYS A 521 31.85 1.40 11.61
C LYS A 521 31.95 -0.08 11.93
N SER A 522 30.91 -0.82 11.55
CA SER A 522 30.86 -2.28 11.58
C SER A 522 29.93 -2.78 10.50
N ARG A 523 30.19 -3.95 9.93
CA ARG A 523 29.29 -4.65 9.01
C ARG A 523 29.12 -6.09 9.47
N GLY A 524 27.87 -6.53 9.58
CA GLY A 524 27.56 -7.90 9.99
C GLY A 524 26.08 -8.17 10.22
N ALA A 525 25.73 -9.44 10.45
CA ALA A 525 24.37 -9.91 10.66
C ALA A 525 23.97 -9.83 12.15
N TYR A 526 24.03 -8.63 12.73
CA TYR A 526 23.73 -8.41 14.16
C TYR A 526 22.24 -8.19 14.45
N LEU A 527 21.39 -8.09 13.41
CA LEU A 527 19.94 -8.17 13.46
C LEU A 527 19.48 -9.46 12.77
N PRO A 528 19.55 -10.63 13.45
CA PRO A 528 19.40 -11.94 12.79
C PRO A 528 17.96 -12.27 12.38
N TYR A 529 16.95 -11.65 12.97
CA TYR A 529 15.53 -11.90 12.73
C TYR A 529 14.66 -10.67 12.96
N PRO A 530 13.44 -10.64 12.40
CA PRO A 530 12.46 -9.57 12.65
C PRO A 530 12.07 -9.50 14.13
N GLY A 531 11.93 -8.29 14.66
CA GLY A 531 11.56 -8.13 16.07
C GLY A 531 11.63 -6.69 16.56
N TYR A 532 11.32 -6.50 17.86
CA TYR A 532 11.55 -5.25 18.58
C TYR A 532 12.92 -5.32 19.22
N TRP A 533 13.78 -4.38 18.84
CA TRP A 533 15.15 -4.31 19.29
C TRP A 533 15.39 -3.04 20.07
N LYS A 534 16.08 -3.15 21.19
CA LYS A 534 16.62 -2.02 21.93
C LYS A 534 18.04 -1.75 21.43
N LEU A 535 18.23 -0.58 20.83
CA LEU A 535 19.52 -0.06 20.40
C LEU A 535 20.09 0.78 21.54
N GLU A 536 21.29 0.45 22.01
CA GLU A 536 21.98 1.14 23.08
C GLU A 536 23.37 1.55 22.64
N VAL A 537 23.63 2.86 22.59
CA VAL A 537 24.96 3.43 22.31
C VAL A 537 25.55 3.95 23.59
N ARG A 538 26.74 3.47 23.95
CA ARG A 538 27.52 3.91 25.10
C ARG A 538 28.78 4.59 24.63
N ALA A 539 29.05 5.79 25.10
CA ALA A 539 30.26 6.54 24.83
C ALA A 539 30.92 6.96 26.14
N MET A 540 32.17 6.54 26.32
CA MET A 540 32.99 6.90 27.47
C MET A 540 34.04 7.92 27.04
N ASN A 541 34.09 9.08 27.68
CA ASN A 541 35.05 10.14 27.40
C ASN A 541 36.42 9.87 28.06
N SER A 542 37.39 10.78 27.90
CA SER A 542 38.73 10.65 28.47
C SER A 542 38.75 10.71 30.03
N ASN A 543 37.69 11.25 30.65
CA ASN A 543 37.56 11.39 32.09
C ASN A 543 36.82 10.24 32.78
N ASP A 544 36.53 9.14 32.02
CA ASP A 544 35.76 7.98 32.49
C ASP A 544 34.27 8.27 32.71
N ASP A 545 33.75 9.41 32.23
CA ASP A 545 32.30 9.67 32.23
C ASP A 545 31.65 8.90 31.09
N GLU A 546 30.66 8.06 31.41
CA GLU A 546 29.88 7.30 30.45
C GLU A 546 28.56 8.01 30.16
N THR A 547 28.23 8.16 28.86
CA THR A 547 26.93 8.61 28.39
C THR A 547 26.26 7.46 27.64
N VAL A 548 25.00 7.18 27.98
CA VAL A 548 24.20 6.09 27.39
C VAL A 548 22.99 6.67 26.67
N TYR A 549 22.84 6.30 25.42
CA TYR A 549 21.68 6.63 24.58
C TYR A 549 20.93 5.35 24.26
N VAL A 550 19.59 5.39 24.34
CA VAL A 550 18.72 4.23 24.13
C VAL A 550 17.61 4.59 23.16
N LYS A 551 17.37 3.71 22.19
CA LYS A 551 16.25 3.81 21.25
C LYS A 551 15.66 2.43 21.01
N GLU A 552 14.34 2.36 20.98
CA GLU A 552 13.63 1.18 20.50
C GLU A 552 13.44 1.27 18.99
N ILE A 553 13.72 0.18 18.30
CA ILE A 553 13.54 0.05 16.86
C ILE A 553 12.73 -1.20 16.55
N ARG A 554 11.93 -1.15 15.48
CA ARG A 554 11.23 -2.29 14.92
C ARG A 554 11.91 -2.69 13.64
N VAL A 555 12.31 -3.96 13.53
CA VAL A 555 12.84 -4.59 12.31
C VAL A 555 11.81 -5.60 11.84
N PHE A 556 11.37 -5.48 10.59
CA PHE A 556 10.33 -6.33 10.00
C PHE A 556 10.90 -7.46 9.15
#